data_bea405c652998c984215f154911351cc
#
_entry.id   bea405c652998c984215f154911351cc
#
_cell.length_a   1.000
_cell.length_b   1.000
_cell.length_c   1.000
_cell.angle_alpha   90.00
_cell.angle_beta   90.00
_cell.angle_gamma   90.00
#
_symmetry.space_group_name_H-M   'P 1'
#
loop_
_entity.id
_entity.type
_entity.pdbx_description
1 polymer ?
#
loop_
_entity_poly.entity_id
_entity_poly.type
_entity_poly.pdbx_seq_one_letter_code
_entity_poly.pdbx_strand_id
1 'polypeptide(L)'
;MYPLKFEPILKQTLWGGDKIVPFKHLSDNLTGVGESWEISGVEDNESVVANGPDKGLTLTDMVRKYRGELVGEENYARFGNKFPLLIKFIDAKQDLSIQVHPNDELAKKRHNSMGK
;
A
#
# COMPACT_ATOMS: atom_id res chain seq x y z
N MET A 1 -7.62 -4.28 20.38
CA MET A 1 -6.73 -3.94 19.28
C MET A 1 -6.19 -2.52 19.45
N TYR A 2 -5.01 -2.21 18.97
CA TYR A 2 -4.35 -0.91 19.15
C TYR A 2 -4.17 -0.19 17.81
N PRO A 3 -3.95 1.14 17.79
CA PRO A 3 -3.71 1.87 16.55
C PRO A 3 -2.41 1.43 15.89
N LEU A 4 -2.50 0.99 14.65
CA LEU A 4 -1.38 0.46 13.91
C LEU A 4 -0.66 1.57 13.13
N LYS A 5 0.67 1.51 13.14
CA LYS A 5 1.52 2.27 12.23
C LYS A 5 2.26 1.29 11.33
N PHE A 6 2.48 1.68 10.09
CA PHE A 6 3.16 0.83 9.11
C PHE A 6 4.44 1.50 8.62
N GLU A 7 5.43 0.66 8.26
CA GLU A 7 6.63 1.14 7.59
C GLU A 7 6.24 1.59 6.18
N PRO A 8 6.61 2.80 5.76
CA PRO A 8 6.35 3.23 4.38
C PRO A 8 7.20 2.46 3.40
N ILE A 9 6.64 2.15 2.24
CA ILE A 9 7.38 1.55 1.13
C ILE A 9 7.67 2.67 0.13
N LEU A 10 8.93 3.06 -0.01
CA LEU A 10 9.34 4.16 -0.86
C LEU A 10 9.68 3.64 -2.26
N LYS A 11 9.10 4.26 -3.28
CA LYS A 11 9.34 3.91 -4.68
C LYS A 11 10.06 5.05 -5.39
N GLN A 12 11.27 4.78 -5.87
CA GLN A 12 11.99 5.72 -6.72
C GLN A 12 11.48 5.60 -8.15
N THR A 13 11.20 6.73 -8.79
CA THR A 13 10.66 6.77 -10.15
C THR A 13 11.40 7.84 -10.97
N LEU A 14 11.32 7.74 -12.29
CA LEU A 14 11.97 8.74 -13.17
C LEU A 14 11.36 10.13 -13.00
N TRP A 15 10.07 10.20 -12.67
CA TRP A 15 9.32 11.44 -12.48
C TRP A 15 9.26 11.89 -11.02
N GLY A 16 9.89 11.12 -10.12
CA GLY A 16 9.80 11.37 -8.67
C GLY A 16 10.50 12.64 -8.23
N GLY A 17 9.94 13.28 -7.21
CA GLY A 17 10.46 14.50 -6.63
C GLY A 17 11.35 14.27 -5.42
N ASP A 18 11.50 15.31 -4.61
CA ASP A 18 12.36 15.29 -3.42
C ASP A 18 11.62 15.75 -2.16
N LYS A 19 10.28 15.74 -2.18
CA LYS A 19 9.45 16.28 -1.10
C LYS A 19 8.97 15.23 -0.10
N ILE A 20 8.83 13.97 -0.51
CA ILE A 20 8.26 12.92 0.36
C ILE A 20 9.14 12.67 1.59
N VAL A 21 10.45 12.50 1.38
CA VAL A 21 11.37 12.20 2.49
C VAL A 21 11.33 13.28 3.56
N PRO A 22 11.50 14.59 3.25
CA PRO A 22 11.39 15.63 4.28
C PRO A 22 9.97 15.82 4.80
N PHE A 23 8.95 15.67 3.95
CA PHE A 23 7.56 15.80 4.37
C PHE A 23 7.19 14.77 5.45
N LYS A 24 7.68 13.55 5.31
CA LYS A 24 7.43 12.47 6.27
C LYS A 24 8.47 12.40 7.39
N HIS A 25 9.41 13.33 7.43
CA HIS A 25 10.51 13.34 8.41
C HIS A 25 11.31 12.04 8.44
N LEU A 26 11.54 11.46 7.27
CA LEU A 26 12.32 10.24 7.14
C LEU A 26 13.81 10.53 7.17
N SER A 27 14.61 9.59 7.71
CA SER A 27 16.06 9.70 7.77
C SER A 27 16.77 9.19 6.51
N ASP A 28 15.99 8.69 5.55
CA ASP A 28 16.54 8.17 4.29
C ASP A 28 17.14 9.28 3.43
N ASN A 29 18.25 8.99 2.77
CA ASN A 29 18.89 9.92 1.84
C ASN A 29 18.53 9.60 0.39
N LEU A 30 17.32 9.10 0.18
CA LEU A 30 16.83 8.76 -1.15
C LEU A 30 16.42 10.01 -1.92
N THR A 31 16.68 10.00 -3.23
CA THR A 31 16.23 11.02 -4.16
C THR A 31 15.31 10.40 -5.21
N GLY A 32 14.49 11.24 -5.84
CA GLY A 32 13.58 10.74 -6.88
C GLY A 32 12.49 9.83 -6.35
N VAL A 33 12.07 10.01 -5.09
CA VAL A 33 10.99 9.24 -4.50
C VAL A 33 9.66 9.77 -5.00
N GLY A 34 9.05 9.06 -5.92
CA GLY A 34 7.78 9.46 -6.52
C GLY A 34 6.57 8.97 -5.75
N GLU A 35 6.71 7.88 -4.99
CA GLU A 35 5.59 7.31 -4.24
C GLU A 35 6.07 6.83 -2.87
N SER A 36 5.19 7.02 -1.87
CA SER A 36 5.32 6.40 -0.56
C SER A 36 4.04 5.60 -0.32
N TRP A 37 4.16 4.29 -0.31
CA TRP A 37 3.03 3.40 -0.09
C TRP A 37 2.77 3.31 1.40
N GLU A 38 1.66 3.87 1.84
CA GLU A 38 1.32 3.98 3.26
C GLU A 38 0.64 2.72 3.78
N ILE A 39 -0.32 2.19 3.01
CA ILE A 39 -1.02 0.96 3.33
C ILE A 39 -1.12 0.14 2.05
N SER A 40 -0.55 -1.05 2.07
CA SER A 40 -0.55 -1.94 0.90
C SER A 40 -0.66 -3.40 1.30
N GLY A 41 -1.62 -4.10 0.68
CA GLY A 41 -1.70 -5.56 0.71
C GLY A 41 -1.22 -6.19 -0.61
N VAL A 42 -0.55 -5.42 -1.46
CA VAL A 42 -0.06 -5.91 -2.76
C VAL A 42 1.05 -6.93 -2.56
N GLU A 43 0.94 -8.09 -3.20
CA GLU A 43 1.95 -9.14 -3.14
C GLU A 43 3.34 -8.56 -3.46
N ASP A 44 4.37 -9.01 -2.71
CA ASP A 44 5.76 -8.54 -2.77
C ASP A 44 5.98 -7.11 -2.29
N ASN A 45 4.93 -6.35 -1.99
CA ASN A 45 5.01 -4.99 -1.49
C ASN A 45 4.01 -4.76 -0.36
N GLU A 46 3.87 -5.74 0.54
CA GLU A 46 2.96 -5.63 1.67
C GLU A 46 3.51 -4.71 2.75
N SER A 47 2.63 -3.90 3.33
CA SER A 47 2.98 -3.07 4.47
C SER A 47 3.33 -3.93 5.68
N VAL A 48 4.31 -3.47 6.47
CA VAL A 48 4.78 -4.14 7.68
C VAL A 48 4.47 -3.25 8.87
N VAL A 49 3.92 -3.84 9.92
CA VAL A 49 3.58 -3.12 11.15
C VAL A 49 4.86 -2.60 11.82
N ALA A 50 4.86 -1.31 12.16
CA ALA A 50 6.01 -0.61 12.71
C ALA A 50 5.97 -0.44 14.23
N ASN A 51 4.84 -0.73 14.88
CA ASN A 51 4.67 -0.45 16.31
C ASN A 51 3.93 -1.57 17.04
N GLY A 52 4.10 -1.59 18.34
CA GLY A 52 3.34 -2.45 19.24
C GLY A 52 3.74 -3.92 19.22
N PRO A 53 2.92 -4.79 19.84
CA PRO A 53 3.24 -6.22 19.96
C PRO A 53 3.26 -6.97 18.62
N ASP A 54 2.59 -6.45 17.60
CA ASP A 54 2.55 -7.09 16.28
C ASP A 54 3.58 -6.51 15.30
N LYS A 55 4.53 -5.70 15.79
CA LYS A 55 5.60 -5.15 14.96
C LYS A 55 6.31 -6.25 14.17
N GLY A 56 6.48 -6.02 12.88
CA GLY A 56 7.14 -6.98 11.98
C GLY A 56 6.19 -7.88 11.20
N LEU A 57 4.91 -7.93 11.57
CA LEU A 57 3.93 -8.68 10.80
C LEU A 57 3.49 -7.89 9.56
N THR A 58 3.18 -8.59 8.48
CA THR A 58 2.64 -7.96 7.28
C THR A 58 1.17 -7.62 7.48
N LEU A 59 0.64 -6.73 6.63
CA LEU A 59 -0.78 -6.41 6.65
C LEU A 59 -1.64 -7.66 6.42
N THR A 60 -1.23 -8.56 5.54
CA THR A 60 -1.95 -9.82 5.32
C THR A 60 -1.96 -10.67 6.58
N ASP A 61 -0.84 -10.76 7.31
CA ASP A 61 -0.78 -11.46 8.58
C ASP A 61 -1.73 -10.85 9.61
N MET A 62 -1.82 -9.52 9.64
CA MET A 62 -2.71 -8.80 10.55
C MET A 62 -4.18 -9.07 10.24
N VAL A 63 -4.53 -9.05 8.96
CA VAL A 63 -5.91 -9.36 8.53
C VAL A 63 -6.26 -10.81 8.90
N ARG A 64 -5.32 -11.73 8.70
CA ARG A 64 -5.52 -13.14 9.05
C ARG A 64 -5.68 -13.34 10.55
N LYS A 65 -4.93 -12.57 11.36
CA LYS A 65 -4.96 -12.66 12.82
C LYS A 65 -6.21 -12.03 13.43
N TYR A 66 -6.59 -10.83 12.99
CA TYR A 66 -7.65 -10.04 13.60
C TYR A 66 -8.96 -10.06 12.82
N ARG A 67 -8.92 -10.43 11.56
CA ARG A 67 -10.11 -10.63 10.72
C ARG A 67 -11.06 -9.41 10.72
N GLY A 68 -12.34 -9.64 10.96
CA GLY A 68 -13.32 -8.57 10.97
C GLY A 68 -13.12 -7.52 12.04
N GLU A 69 -12.39 -7.83 13.11
CA GLU A 69 -12.02 -6.84 14.12
C GLU A 69 -11.12 -5.73 13.54
N LEU A 70 -10.27 -6.09 12.59
CA LEU A 70 -9.39 -5.12 11.93
C LEU A 70 -10.09 -4.39 10.78
N VAL A 71 -10.70 -5.13 9.86
CA VAL A 71 -11.20 -4.56 8.61
C VAL A 71 -12.71 -4.36 8.58
N GLY A 72 -13.42 -4.80 9.61
CA GLY A 72 -14.87 -4.81 9.65
C GLY A 72 -15.42 -6.15 9.18
N GLU A 73 -16.53 -6.60 9.80
CA GLU A 73 -17.09 -7.92 9.52
C GLU A 73 -17.58 -8.06 8.08
N GLU A 74 -18.21 -7.03 7.54
CA GLU A 74 -18.68 -7.05 6.16
C GLU A 74 -17.51 -7.13 5.16
N ASN A 75 -16.46 -6.36 5.41
CA ASN A 75 -15.28 -6.35 4.54
C ASN A 75 -14.57 -7.69 4.61
N TYR A 76 -14.44 -8.27 5.80
CA TYR A 76 -13.82 -9.58 5.92
C TYR A 76 -14.62 -10.67 5.22
N ALA A 77 -15.94 -10.62 5.34
CA ALA A 77 -16.81 -11.55 4.63
C ALA A 77 -16.68 -11.44 3.12
N ARG A 78 -16.47 -10.20 2.62
CA ARG A 78 -16.37 -9.93 1.19
C ARG A 78 -14.99 -10.25 0.60
N PHE A 79 -13.93 -9.89 1.30
CA PHE A 79 -12.55 -9.95 0.76
C PHE A 79 -11.68 -11.02 1.40
N GLY A 80 -12.10 -11.62 2.52
CA GLY A 80 -11.31 -12.60 3.24
C GLY A 80 -10.02 -11.96 3.77
N ASN A 81 -8.90 -12.64 3.57
CA ASN A 81 -7.60 -12.17 4.04
C ASN A 81 -6.97 -11.13 3.12
N LYS A 82 -7.61 -10.78 2.02
CA LYS A 82 -7.11 -9.81 1.06
C LYS A 82 -7.48 -8.40 1.49
N PHE A 83 -6.48 -7.52 1.58
CA PHE A 83 -6.72 -6.09 1.82
C PHE A 83 -6.88 -5.41 0.44
N PRO A 84 -8.07 -4.83 0.14
CA PRO A 84 -8.41 -4.44 -1.23
C PRO A 84 -7.96 -3.05 -1.63
N LEU A 85 -7.26 -2.32 -0.74
CA LEU A 85 -6.87 -0.93 -1.00
C LEU A 85 -5.36 -0.77 -1.07
N LEU A 86 -4.94 0.24 -1.81
CA LEU A 86 -3.57 0.74 -1.82
C LEU A 86 -3.64 2.24 -1.60
N ILE A 87 -3.06 2.72 -0.49
CA ILE A 87 -3.04 4.13 -0.13
C ILE A 87 -1.60 4.61 -0.18
N LYS A 88 -1.35 5.64 -0.98
CA LYS A 88 0.00 6.16 -1.19
C LYS A 88 0.02 7.67 -1.37
N PHE A 89 1.16 8.28 -1.02
CA PHE A 89 1.48 9.66 -1.44
C PHE A 89 2.23 9.62 -2.75
N ILE A 90 1.97 10.59 -3.59
CA ILE A 90 2.65 10.76 -4.88
C ILE A 90 3.32 12.14 -4.90
N ASP A 91 4.59 12.18 -5.28
CA ASP A 91 5.34 13.41 -5.50
C ASP A 91 5.94 13.39 -6.90
N ALA A 92 5.28 14.08 -7.81
CA ALA A 92 5.68 14.14 -9.21
C ALA A 92 6.47 15.41 -9.49
N LYS A 93 7.71 15.27 -9.89
CA LYS A 93 8.55 16.37 -10.37
C LYS A 93 8.34 16.64 -11.85
N GLN A 94 7.90 15.61 -12.58
CA GLN A 94 7.60 15.66 -14.02
C GLN A 94 6.19 15.09 -14.24
N ASP A 95 5.67 15.25 -15.43
CA ASP A 95 4.38 14.69 -15.78
C ASP A 95 4.41 13.16 -15.66
N LEU A 96 3.34 12.62 -15.09
CA LEU A 96 3.17 11.19 -14.97
C LEU A 96 2.72 10.60 -16.30
N SER A 97 3.06 9.32 -16.50
CA SER A 97 2.54 8.58 -17.64
C SER A 97 1.02 8.45 -17.55
N ILE A 98 0.35 8.54 -18.68
CA ILE A 98 -1.08 8.28 -18.75
C ILE A 98 -1.30 6.78 -18.58
N GLN A 99 -2.18 6.42 -17.65
CA GLN A 99 -2.50 5.02 -17.36
C GLN A 99 -3.99 4.78 -17.55
N VAL A 100 -4.31 3.59 -18.07
CA VAL A 100 -5.69 3.12 -18.16
C VAL A 100 -5.84 1.92 -17.26
N HIS A 101 -6.71 2.05 -16.26
CA HIS A 101 -6.97 0.96 -15.31
C HIS A 101 -8.20 0.18 -15.78
N PRO A 102 -8.04 -1.12 -16.11
CA PRO A 102 -9.19 -1.92 -16.51
C PRO A 102 -10.13 -2.17 -15.31
N ASN A 103 -11.40 -2.36 -15.60
CA ASN A 103 -12.35 -2.83 -14.56
C ASN A 103 -12.05 -4.29 -14.22
N ASP A 104 -12.74 -4.84 -13.20
CA ASP A 104 -12.46 -6.19 -12.74
C ASP A 104 -12.64 -7.25 -13.83
N GLU A 105 -13.71 -7.11 -14.64
CA GLU A 105 -13.98 -8.05 -15.73
C GLU A 105 -12.85 -8.02 -16.77
N LEU A 106 -12.46 -6.85 -17.18
CA LEU A 106 -11.40 -6.68 -18.19
C LEU A 106 -10.04 -7.13 -17.65
N ALA A 107 -9.75 -6.85 -16.38
CA ALA A 107 -8.51 -7.28 -15.75
C ALA A 107 -8.42 -8.81 -15.67
N LYS A 108 -9.50 -9.49 -15.33
CA LYS A 108 -9.55 -10.95 -15.30
C LYS A 108 -9.33 -11.54 -16.68
N LYS A 109 -9.91 -10.92 -17.71
CA LYS A 109 -9.78 -11.38 -19.10
C LYS A 109 -8.35 -11.21 -19.64
N ARG A 110 -7.69 -10.10 -19.33
CA ARG A 110 -6.37 -9.76 -19.87
C ARG A 110 -5.21 -10.21 -18.99
N HIS A 111 -5.36 -10.12 -17.68
CA HIS A 111 -4.26 -10.28 -16.73
C HIS A 111 -4.58 -11.30 -15.63
N ASN A 112 -5.76 -11.87 -15.63
CA ASN A 112 -6.24 -12.79 -14.59
C ASN A 112 -6.09 -12.19 -13.20
N SER A 113 -6.43 -10.92 -13.06
CA SER A 113 -6.35 -10.17 -11.80
C SER A 113 -7.53 -9.23 -11.69
N MET A 114 -7.69 -8.63 -10.49
CA MET A 114 -8.72 -7.61 -10.28
C MET A 114 -8.28 -6.27 -10.83
N GLY A 115 -9.25 -5.45 -11.28
CA GLY A 115 -9.01 -4.07 -11.63
C GLY A 115 -8.72 -3.21 -10.41
N LYS A 116 -8.24 -2.01 -10.63
CA LYS A 116 -7.95 -1.03 -9.58
C LYS A 116 -9.11 -0.09 -9.35
#